data_ccbebba7848f84fac8ba78b34a8b75a9
#
_entry.id   ccbebba7848f84fac8ba78b34a8b75a9
#
_cell.length_a   1.000
_cell.length_b   1.000
_cell.length_c   1.000
_cell.angle_alpha   90.00
_cell.angle_beta   90.00
_cell.angle_gamma   90.00
#
_symmetry.space_group_name_H-M   'P 1'
#
loop_
_entity.id
_entity.type
_entity.pdbx_description
1 polymer ?
#
loop_
_entity_poly.entity_id
_entity_poly.type
_entity_poly.pdbx_seq_one_letter_code
_entity_poly.pdbx_strand_id
1 'polypeptide(L)'
;MKLGVVSDTHDNLDSVEAAVAYFEAEAVDVVVHCGDIVAPFSATAFDADFDFHAVRGNNDGEWKLREIVESFGTYHDDFAHLTLAGEEIAVYHGTEAGLVDALVEAGSYDYVLRGHTHERVVEHDGETTHLNPGGLPIAGADDDFHVAVVDLGTGDVSFEAL
;
A
#
# COMPACT_ATOMS: atom_id res chain seq x y z
N MET A 1 -7.90 7.69 12.99
CA MET A 1 -7.22 7.90 11.70
C MET A 1 -7.38 6.64 10.88
N LYS A 2 -7.89 6.80 9.66
CA LYS A 2 -8.03 5.68 8.71
C LYS A 2 -6.87 5.70 7.71
N LEU A 3 -6.24 4.55 7.54
CA LEU A 3 -5.15 4.32 6.59
C LEU A 3 -5.66 3.42 5.47
N GLY A 4 -5.65 3.92 4.23
CA GLY A 4 -5.87 3.12 3.03
C GLY A 4 -4.57 2.44 2.58
N VAL A 5 -4.65 1.17 2.21
CA VAL A 5 -3.50 0.41 1.70
C VAL A 5 -3.85 -0.19 0.36
N VAL A 6 -3.03 0.09 -0.63
CA VAL A 6 -3.17 -0.40 -2.01
C VAL A 6 -1.81 -0.84 -2.55
N SER A 7 -1.78 -1.77 -3.48
CA SER A 7 -0.56 -2.26 -4.13
C SER A 7 -0.83 -2.84 -5.50
N ASP A 8 0.23 -2.96 -6.30
CA ASP A 8 0.24 -3.77 -7.52
C ASP A 8 -0.90 -3.40 -8.50
N THR A 9 -1.05 -2.09 -8.75
CA THR A 9 -2.08 -1.55 -9.65
C THR A 9 -1.71 -1.64 -11.13
N HIS A 10 -0.42 -1.80 -11.46
CA HIS A 10 0.12 -2.09 -12.80
C HIS A 10 -0.60 -1.33 -13.93
N ASP A 11 -0.73 -0.01 -13.80
CA ASP A 11 -1.36 0.89 -14.78
C ASP A 11 -2.83 0.59 -15.11
N ASN A 12 -3.52 -0.22 -14.32
CA ASN A 12 -4.95 -0.45 -14.50
C ASN A 12 -5.74 0.74 -13.95
N LEU A 13 -6.09 1.69 -14.81
CA LEU A 13 -6.79 2.91 -14.41
C LEU A 13 -8.16 2.64 -13.80
N ASP A 14 -8.89 1.64 -14.28
CA ASP A 14 -10.22 1.30 -13.73
C ASP A 14 -10.08 0.89 -12.25
N SER A 15 -9.09 0.06 -11.93
CA SER A 15 -8.80 -0.34 -10.54
C SER A 15 -8.27 0.81 -9.69
N VAL A 16 -7.40 1.66 -10.24
CA VAL A 16 -6.89 2.86 -9.55
C VAL A 16 -8.03 3.82 -9.22
N GLU A 17 -8.87 4.16 -10.20
CA GLU A 17 -10.02 5.06 -10.00
C GLU A 17 -11.04 4.49 -9.00
N ALA A 18 -11.28 3.17 -9.03
CA ALA A 18 -12.15 2.50 -8.07
C ALA A 18 -11.56 2.57 -6.64
N ALA A 19 -10.24 2.34 -6.48
CA ALA A 19 -9.56 2.44 -5.20
C ALA A 19 -9.64 3.86 -4.62
N VAL A 20 -9.34 4.88 -5.44
CA VAL A 20 -9.42 6.29 -5.01
C VAL A 20 -10.85 6.65 -4.58
N ALA A 21 -11.85 6.31 -5.40
CA ALA A 21 -13.25 6.57 -5.06
C ALA A 21 -13.70 5.88 -3.77
N TYR A 22 -13.23 4.66 -3.53
CA TYR A 22 -13.50 3.92 -2.30
C TYR A 22 -12.85 4.60 -1.08
N PHE A 23 -11.57 4.98 -1.18
CA PHE A 23 -10.87 5.66 -0.09
C PHE A 23 -11.49 7.02 0.27
N GLU A 24 -11.93 7.80 -0.74
CA GLU A 24 -12.66 9.04 -0.50
C GLU A 24 -14.01 8.79 0.18
N ALA A 25 -14.77 7.77 -0.26
CA ALA A 25 -16.06 7.41 0.34
C ALA A 25 -15.91 6.94 1.80
N GLU A 26 -14.84 6.23 2.12
CA GLU A 26 -14.49 5.81 3.47
C GLU A 26 -13.89 6.93 4.34
N ALA A 27 -13.66 8.12 3.77
CA ALA A 27 -12.97 9.25 4.41
C ALA A 27 -11.61 8.82 5.02
N VAL A 28 -10.78 8.18 4.18
CA VAL A 28 -9.43 7.77 4.53
C VAL A 28 -8.55 9.01 4.67
N ASP A 29 -7.76 9.09 5.73
CA ASP A 29 -6.89 10.25 6.00
C ASP A 29 -5.57 10.16 5.23
N VAL A 30 -5.01 8.95 5.11
CA VAL A 30 -3.72 8.66 4.48
C VAL A 30 -3.86 7.43 3.60
N VAL A 31 -3.27 7.45 2.40
CA VAL A 31 -3.16 6.29 1.52
C VAL A 31 -1.70 5.92 1.32
N VAL A 32 -1.38 4.63 1.49
CA VAL A 32 -0.07 4.04 1.21
C VAL A 32 -0.18 3.09 0.02
N HIS A 33 0.57 3.37 -1.03
CA HIS A 33 0.77 2.45 -2.15
C HIS A 33 2.06 1.65 -1.95
N CYS A 34 1.93 0.33 -1.83
CA CYS A 34 3.05 -0.56 -1.52
C CYS A 34 3.90 -0.95 -2.75
N GLY A 35 3.84 -0.18 -3.84
CA GLY A 35 4.67 -0.37 -5.04
C GLY A 35 3.95 -1.02 -6.22
N ASP A 36 4.65 -1.06 -7.36
CA ASP A 36 4.13 -1.51 -8.65
C ASP A 36 2.94 -0.68 -9.15
N ILE A 37 3.11 0.66 -9.14
CA ILE A 37 2.25 1.61 -9.85
C ILE A 37 2.51 1.51 -11.35
N VAL A 38 3.78 1.50 -11.74
CA VAL A 38 4.46 1.37 -13.02
C VAL A 38 4.64 2.71 -13.74
N ALA A 39 3.62 3.30 -14.34
CA ALA A 39 3.77 4.51 -15.14
C ALA A 39 3.23 5.78 -14.45
N PRO A 40 3.83 6.94 -14.75
CA PRO A 40 3.45 8.22 -14.13
C PRO A 40 1.98 8.61 -14.31
N PHE A 41 1.36 8.24 -15.44
CA PHE A 41 -0.01 8.63 -15.73
C PHE A 41 -1.04 7.99 -14.77
N SER A 42 -0.78 6.77 -14.32
CA SER A 42 -1.67 6.06 -13.38
C SER A 42 -1.52 6.61 -11.96
N ALA A 43 -0.33 7.11 -11.59
CA ALA A 43 -0.12 7.74 -10.30
C ALA A 43 -0.93 9.03 -10.10
N THR A 44 -1.25 9.76 -11.18
CA THR A 44 -1.96 11.06 -11.08
C THR A 44 -3.37 10.94 -10.50
N ALA A 45 -4.01 9.78 -10.59
CA ALA A 45 -5.33 9.57 -10.01
C ALA A 45 -5.32 9.56 -8.47
N PHE A 46 -4.16 9.32 -7.85
CA PHE A 46 -4.00 9.41 -6.40
C PHE A 46 -3.82 10.84 -5.86
N ASP A 47 -3.81 11.87 -6.73
CA ASP A 47 -3.89 13.29 -6.32
C ASP A 47 -5.35 13.61 -5.92
N ALA A 48 -5.73 13.21 -4.70
CA ALA A 48 -7.09 13.25 -4.17
C ALA A 48 -7.09 13.80 -2.72
N ASP A 49 -8.23 13.77 -2.04
CA ASP A 49 -8.40 14.42 -0.72
C ASP A 49 -7.91 13.52 0.44
N PHE A 50 -6.65 13.03 0.33
CA PHE A 50 -5.92 12.31 1.38
C PHE A 50 -4.40 12.54 1.22
N ASP A 51 -3.64 12.33 2.30
CA ASP A 51 -2.18 12.31 2.20
C ASP A 51 -1.73 11.02 1.50
N PHE A 52 -0.88 11.14 0.46
CA PHE A 52 -0.44 9.99 -0.33
C PHE A 52 1.04 9.67 -0.11
N HIS A 53 1.34 8.41 0.16
CA HIS A 53 2.69 7.86 0.25
C HIS A 53 2.86 6.65 -0.67
N ALA A 54 4.00 6.53 -1.34
CA ALA A 54 4.31 5.37 -2.16
C ALA A 54 5.76 4.90 -1.95
N VAL A 55 5.95 3.59 -1.94
CA VAL A 55 7.26 2.96 -2.10
C VAL A 55 7.42 2.43 -3.51
N ARG A 56 8.67 2.18 -3.92
CA ARG A 56 8.98 1.61 -5.23
C ARG A 56 8.77 0.10 -5.24
N GLY A 57 8.04 -0.39 -6.25
CA GLY A 57 8.00 -1.81 -6.58
C GLY A 57 9.06 -2.21 -7.62
N ASN A 58 9.12 -3.49 -7.94
CA ASN A 58 10.11 -4.01 -8.90
C ASN A 58 9.78 -3.66 -10.37
N ASN A 59 8.54 -3.30 -10.66
CA ASN A 59 8.11 -2.84 -11.99
C ASN A 59 8.13 -1.31 -12.14
N ASP A 60 8.41 -0.55 -11.07
CA ASP A 60 8.47 0.91 -11.08
C ASP A 60 9.81 1.40 -11.64
N GLY A 61 9.97 1.34 -12.95
CA GLY A 61 11.21 1.72 -13.66
C GLY A 61 11.19 3.11 -14.29
N GLU A 62 10.04 3.77 -14.36
CA GLU A 62 9.88 5.07 -14.99
C GLU A 62 10.41 6.19 -14.07
N TRP A 63 11.46 6.87 -14.51
CA TRP A 63 12.09 7.95 -13.72
C TRP A 63 11.15 9.11 -13.38
N LYS A 64 10.12 9.34 -14.20
CA LYS A 64 9.10 10.37 -14.01
C LYS A 64 8.08 10.02 -12.92
N LEU A 65 7.96 8.75 -12.53
CA LEU A 65 6.99 8.33 -11.52
C LEU A 65 7.23 9.07 -10.20
N ARG A 66 8.47 9.11 -9.73
CA ARG A 66 8.86 9.88 -8.55
C ARG A 66 8.42 11.35 -8.65
N GLU A 67 8.78 12.02 -9.75
CA GLU A 67 8.49 13.45 -9.95
C GLU A 67 6.98 13.74 -9.89
N ILE A 68 6.17 12.83 -10.45
CA ILE A 68 4.71 12.96 -10.41
C ILE A 68 4.18 12.74 -8.99
N VAL A 69 4.57 11.67 -8.31
CA VAL A 69 4.11 11.42 -6.92
C VAL A 69 4.54 12.56 -6.00
N GLU A 70 5.77 13.06 -6.09
CA GLU A 70 6.27 14.19 -5.28
C GLU A 70 5.55 15.52 -5.56
N SER A 71 4.74 15.62 -6.60
CA SER A 71 3.93 16.83 -6.86
C SER A 71 2.67 16.92 -5.98
N PHE A 72 2.20 15.82 -5.42
CA PHE A 72 0.99 15.77 -4.57
C PHE A 72 1.15 14.89 -3.32
N GLY A 73 2.20 14.09 -3.20
CA GLY A 73 2.42 13.15 -2.10
C GLY A 73 3.91 12.95 -1.80
N THR A 74 4.26 11.82 -1.23
CA THR A 74 5.64 11.47 -0.87
C THR A 74 6.06 10.13 -1.49
N TYR A 75 7.16 10.13 -2.24
CA TYR A 75 7.77 8.92 -2.79
C TYR A 75 9.00 8.51 -1.96
N HIS A 76 8.97 7.31 -1.38
CA HIS A 76 9.94 6.86 -0.36
C HIS A 76 11.05 5.93 -0.90
N ASP A 77 11.26 5.83 -2.20
CA ASP A 77 12.14 4.81 -2.78
C ASP A 77 11.74 3.38 -2.38
N ASP A 78 12.69 2.54 -1.99
CA ASP A 78 12.46 1.12 -1.73
C ASP A 78 11.78 0.82 -0.39
N PHE A 79 11.81 1.77 0.55
CA PHE A 79 11.35 1.55 1.92
C PHE A 79 10.84 2.84 2.55
N ALA A 80 9.74 2.76 3.29
CA ALA A 80 9.27 3.84 4.14
C ALA A 80 9.18 3.39 5.61
N HIS A 81 9.55 4.32 6.50
CA HIS A 81 9.22 4.28 7.90
C HIS A 81 8.30 5.48 8.18
N LEU A 82 7.06 5.20 8.54
CA LEU A 82 6.05 6.20 8.84
C LEU A 82 5.63 6.10 10.30
N THR A 83 5.36 7.25 10.92
CA THR A 83 4.71 7.31 12.23
C THR A 83 3.36 7.99 12.05
N LEU A 84 2.26 7.24 12.11
CA LEU A 84 0.90 7.71 11.89
C LEU A 84 0.04 7.43 13.13
N ALA A 85 -0.58 8.44 13.69
CA ALA A 85 -1.41 8.33 14.90
C ALA A 85 -0.68 7.72 16.13
N GLY A 86 0.64 7.69 16.11
CA GLY A 86 1.49 7.08 17.15
C GLY A 86 1.92 5.65 16.84
N GLU A 87 1.42 5.05 15.74
CA GLU A 87 1.79 3.72 15.26
C GLU A 87 3.04 3.80 14.36
N GLU A 88 3.98 2.88 14.55
CA GLU A 88 5.18 2.73 13.74
C GLU A 88 4.93 1.77 12.57
N ILE A 89 5.05 2.26 11.34
CA ILE A 89 4.67 1.55 10.13
C ILE A 89 5.87 1.39 9.20
N ALA A 90 6.23 0.14 8.90
CA ALA A 90 7.16 -0.19 7.84
C ALA A 90 6.40 -0.43 6.53
N VAL A 91 6.87 0.15 5.43
CA VAL A 91 6.35 -0.14 4.10
C VAL A 91 7.49 -0.59 3.21
N TYR A 92 7.36 -1.78 2.65
CA TYR A 92 8.30 -2.38 1.70
C TYR A 92 7.51 -3.16 0.66
N HIS A 93 7.84 -3.03 -0.62
CA HIS A 93 7.06 -3.71 -1.66
C HIS A 93 6.95 -5.24 -1.46
N GLY A 94 7.99 -5.87 -0.95
CA GLY A 94 7.95 -7.31 -0.64
C GLY A 94 8.71 -8.19 -1.63
N THR A 95 9.51 -7.60 -2.53
CA THR A 95 10.30 -8.31 -3.54
C THR A 95 11.22 -9.39 -2.94
N GLU A 96 11.77 -9.13 -1.75
CA GLU A 96 12.62 -10.07 -1.01
C GLU A 96 11.89 -10.56 0.24
N ALA A 97 11.35 -11.78 0.21
CA ALA A 97 10.57 -12.36 1.31
C ALA A 97 11.35 -12.35 2.64
N GLY A 98 12.66 -12.65 2.61
CA GLY A 98 13.47 -12.63 3.82
C GLY A 98 13.62 -11.25 4.47
N LEU A 99 13.44 -10.14 3.72
CA LEU A 99 13.36 -8.80 4.31
C LEU A 99 11.99 -8.56 4.95
N VAL A 100 10.91 -9.07 4.35
CA VAL A 100 9.57 -9.01 4.97
C VAL A 100 9.59 -9.74 6.30
N ASP A 101 10.09 -10.98 6.32
CA ASP A 101 10.21 -11.78 7.54
C ASP A 101 11.01 -11.04 8.62
N ALA A 102 12.15 -10.48 8.25
CA ALA A 102 13.00 -9.73 9.17
C ALA A 102 12.32 -8.48 9.75
N LEU A 103 11.51 -7.76 8.95
CA LEU A 103 10.75 -6.60 9.42
C LEU A 103 9.66 -7.01 10.41
N VAL A 104 8.95 -8.10 10.14
CA VAL A 104 7.91 -8.64 11.02
C VAL A 104 8.53 -9.16 12.32
N GLU A 105 9.57 -10.00 12.24
CA GLU A 105 10.26 -10.60 13.40
C GLU A 105 11.00 -9.55 14.27
N ALA A 106 11.34 -8.39 13.73
CA ALA A 106 12.00 -7.33 14.48
C ALA A 106 11.17 -6.80 15.66
N GLY A 107 9.82 -6.87 15.57
CA GLY A 107 8.91 -6.37 16.60
C GLY A 107 9.05 -4.88 16.88
N SER A 108 9.58 -4.13 15.92
CA SER A 108 9.82 -2.68 16.03
C SER A 108 8.75 -1.85 15.35
N TYR A 109 7.81 -2.51 14.68
CA TYR A 109 6.72 -1.90 13.94
C TYR A 109 5.38 -2.46 14.40
N ASP A 110 4.39 -1.59 14.50
CA ASP A 110 3.00 -1.98 14.75
C ASP A 110 2.38 -2.57 13.48
N TYR A 111 2.80 -2.04 12.30
CA TYR A 111 2.39 -2.53 10.99
C TYR A 111 3.58 -2.73 10.05
N VAL A 112 3.58 -3.84 9.32
CA VAL A 112 4.44 -4.10 8.16
C VAL A 112 3.54 -4.24 6.94
N LEU A 113 3.54 -3.24 6.06
CA LEU A 113 2.73 -3.18 4.86
C LEU A 113 3.56 -3.60 3.64
N ARG A 114 3.00 -4.46 2.81
CA ARG A 114 3.64 -4.89 1.56
C ARG A 114 2.66 -5.16 0.43
N GLY A 115 3.19 -5.52 -0.75
CA GLY A 115 2.48 -5.99 -1.93
C GLY A 115 3.17 -7.21 -2.55
N HIS A 116 3.47 -7.14 -3.85
CA HIS A 116 4.28 -8.03 -4.68
C HIS A 116 3.66 -9.41 -4.98
N THR A 117 3.08 -10.08 -4.02
CA THR A 117 2.50 -11.42 -4.23
C THR A 117 1.09 -11.38 -4.81
N HIS A 118 0.43 -10.22 -4.83
CA HIS A 118 -0.97 -10.01 -5.22
C HIS A 118 -1.99 -10.78 -4.37
N GLU A 119 -1.54 -11.41 -3.27
CA GLU A 119 -2.39 -12.16 -2.34
C GLU A 119 -2.69 -11.33 -1.11
N ARG A 120 -3.94 -11.34 -0.67
CA ARG A 120 -4.32 -10.71 0.60
C ARG A 120 -3.71 -11.44 1.77
N VAL A 121 -3.09 -10.69 2.66
CA VAL A 121 -2.54 -11.20 3.91
C VAL A 121 -2.93 -10.26 5.05
N VAL A 122 -3.40 -10.80 6.16
CA VAL A 122 -3.40 -10.15 7.46
C VAL A 122 -2.99 -11.20 8.50
N GLU A 123 -1.83 -11.00 9.08
CA GLU A 123 -1.24 -11.89 10.07
C GLU A 123 -0.71 -11.08 11.24
N HIS A 124 -0.73 -11.65 12.42
CA HIS A 124 -0.20 -11.03 13.64
C HIS A 124 0.98 -11.86 14.15
N ASP A 125 2.11 -11.20 14.34
CA ASP A 125 3.28 -11.77 15.03
C ASP A 125 3.62 -10.87 16.22
N GLY A 126 3.32 -11.36 17.43
CA GLY A 126 3.38 -10.54 18.64
C GLY A 126 2.43 -9.34 18.56
N GLU A 127 2.98 -8.14 18.59
CA GLU A 127 2.23 -6.87 18.45
C GLU A 127 2.25 -6.32 17.01
N THR A 128 3.04 -6.94 16.10
CA THR A 128 3.16 -6.52 14.71
C THR A 128 2.03 -7.10 13.84
N THR A 129 1.35 -6.26 13.09
CA THR A 129 0.39 -6.66 12.05
C THR A 129 1.07 -6.63 10.68
N HIS A 130 1.20 -7.79 10.04
CA HIS A 130 1.68 -7.94 8.67
C HIS A 130 0.50 -7.90 7.71
N LEU A 131 0.50 -6.94 6.78
CA LEU A 131 -0.61 -6.68 5.86
C LEU A 131 -0.13 -6.60 4.41
N ASN A 132 -0.82 -7.35 3.54
CA ASN A 132 -0.80 -7.17 2.08
C ASN A 132 -2.24 -6.95 1.63
N PRO A 133 -2.57 -5.85 0.94
CA PRO A 133 -3.94 -5.60 0.48
C PRO A 133 -4.36 -6.54 -0.67
N GLY A 134 -3.41 -7.24 -1.28
CA GLY A 134 -3.56 -7.90 -2.58
C GLY A 134 -3.08 -6.99 -3.71
N GLY A 135 -3.57 -7.24 -4.91
CA GLY A 135 -3.22 -6.49 -6.11
C GLY A 135 -4.13 -6.90 -7.26
N LEU A 136 -3.76 -6.55 -8.49
CA LEU A 136 -4.48 -7.05 -9.67
C LEU A 136 -4.47 -8.59 -9.71
N PRO A 137 -5.56 -9.22 -10.17
CA PRO A 137 -5.62 -10.66 -10.35
C PRO A 137 -4.53 -11.16 -11.29
N ILE A 138 -3.66 -12.04 -10.79
CA ILE A 138 -2.70 -12.80 -11.58
C ILE A 138 -2.84 -14.29 -11.29
N ALA A 139 -2.31 -15.13 -12.16
CA ALA A 139 -2.43 -16.58 -11.98
C ALA A 139 -1.83 -17.03 -10.63
N GLY A 140 -2.67 -17.57 -9.76
CA GLY A 140 -2.30 -18.06 -8.43
C GLY A 140 -2.51 -17.07 -7.27
N ALA A 141 -2.90 -15.82 -7.58
CA ALA A 141 -3.31 -14.83 -6.58
C ALA A 141 -4.84 -14.81 -6.36
N ASP A 142 -5.33 -13.77 -5.69
CA ASP A 142 -6.77 -13.53 -5.52
C ASP A 142 -7.48 -13.31 -6.86
N ASP A 143 -8.78 -13.65 -6.94
CA ASP A 143 -9.57 -13.55 -8.17
C ASP A 143 -10.01 -12.11 -8.48
N ASP A 144 -10.03 -11.22 -7.48
CA ASP A 144 -10.45 -9.82 -7.58
C ASP A 144 -9.34 -8.87 -7.12
N PHE A 145 -9.36 -7.63 -7.64
CA PHE A 145 -8.52 -6.55 -7.10
C PHE A 145 -9.06 -6.11 -5.75
N HIS A 146 -8.17 -6.00 -4.75
CA HIS A 146 -8.53 -5.61 -3.40
C HIS A 146 -7.72 -4.41 -2.92
N VAL A 147 -8.32 -3.68 -2.02
CA VAL A 147 -7.65 -2.69 -1.17
C VAL A 147 -7.94 -3.00 0.30
N ALA A 148 -7.17 -2.43 1.21
CA ALA A 148 -7.43 -2.54 2.64
C ALA A 148 -7.62 -1.16 3.27
N VAL A 149 -8.43 -1.10 4.34
CA VAL A 149 -8.52 0.06 5.23
C VAL A 149 -8.21 -0.41 6.65
N VAL A 150 -7.31 0.30 7.30
CA VAL A 150 -6.92 0.10 8.70
C VAL A 150 -7.40 1.28 9.54
N ASP A 151 -8.19 1.04 10.56
CA ASP A 151 -8.45 2.05 11.59
C ASP A 151 -7.33 1.99 12.64
N LEU A 152 -6.39 2.93 12.58
CA LEU A 152 -5.24 2.99 13.48
C LEU A 152 -5.62 3.25 14.95
N GLY A 153 -6.87 3.66 15.22
CA GLY A 153 -7.35 3.87 16.59
C GLY A 153 -7.88 2.61 17.26
N THR A 154 -8.36 1.63 16.46
CA THR A 154 -8.92 0.36 16.97
C THR A 154 -8.08 -0.85 16.57
N GLY A 155 -7.22 -0.73 15.56
CA GLY A 155 -6.46 -1.83 14.95
C GLY A 155 -7.28 -2.69 13.99
N ASP A 156 -8.53 -2.30 13.68
CA ASP A 156 -9.39 -3.05 12.77
C ASP A 156 -8.89 -2.95 11.33
N VAL A 157 -8.79 -4.09 10.65
CA VAL A 157 -8.43 -4.20 9.22
C VAL A 157 -9.63 -4.72 8.45
N SER A 158 -9.98 -4.04 7.36
CA SER A 158 -11.01 -4.47 6.42
C SER A 158 -10.47 -4.50 4.99
N PHE A 159 -10.95 -5.46 4.20
CA PHE A 159 -10.65 -5.55 2.77
C PHE A 159 -11.90 -5.25 1.96
N GLU A 160 -11.72 -4.57 0.82
CA GLU A 160 -12.76 -4.37 -0.18
C GLU A 160 -12.31 -4.90 -1.52
N ALA A 161 -13.19 -5.63 -2.20
CA ALA A 161 -13.01 -6.08 -3.58
C ALA A 161 -13.58 -5.01 -4.54
N LEU A 162 -12.79 -4.60 -5.52
CA LEU A 162 -13.10 -3.51 -6.46
C LEU A 162 -13.11 -3.97 -7.92
#